data_68346fbe81b1ba3b5eb4917f21a88278
#
_entry.id   68346fbe81b1ba3b5eb4917f21a88278
#
_cell.length_a   1.000
_cell.length_b   1.000
_cell.length_c   1.000
_cell.angle_alpha   90.00
_cell.angle_beta   90.00
_cell.angle_gamma   90.00
#
_symmetry.space_group_name_H-M   'P 1'
#
loop_
_entity.id
_entity.type
_entity.pdbx_description
1 polymer ?
#
loop_
_entity_poly.entity_id
_entity_poly.type
_entity_poly.pdbx_seq_one_letter_code
_entity_poly.pdbx_strand_id
1 'polypeptide(L)'
;LPLSEIYEVATFYAHFNIVKDSKDYNPVNVVRVCESLTCELFGAHKLLQDIKKLENKNIKVVPGPCMGRCNVAPTVCVGKNYVDVANFDKVKKTIDEKNFDPFIPDYINVSSYKKNGGYEIADKIKNGVISKKQVLDSLNESGLKGKGGAGFPTGKKWEIVSNYNGKKYVAVNGDEGEPGTFKDRSYLESDPHRFLEGALIASYFINAQKVYIYMRDEYPTVIKILLDEINKME
;
A
#
# COMPACT_ATOMS: atom_id res chain seq x y z
N LEU A 1 10.64 19.41 19.95
CA LEU A 1 10.09 18.22 20.60
C LEU A 1 11.13 17.68 21.60
N PRO A 2 10.71 17.24 22.79
CA PRO A 2 11.59 16.55 23.73
C PRO A 2 12.14 15.24 23.11
N LEU A 3 13.38 14.88 23.46
CA LEU A 3 14.01 13.68 22.93
C LEU A 3 13.23 12.39 23.30
N SER A 4 12.58 12.39 24.47
CA SER A 4 11.71 11.30 24.92
C SER A 4 10.52 11.07 23.98
N GLU A 5 9.86 12.12 23.52
CA GLU A 5 8.73 12.01 22.58
C GLU A 5 9.19 11.48 21.20
N ILE A 6 10.35 11.96 20.72
CA ILE A 6 10.94 11.45 19.47
C ILE A 6 11.26 9.96 19.59
N TYR A 7 11.84 9.56 20.74
CA TYR A 7 12.20 8.18 21.01
C TYR A 7 10.96 7.29 21.14
N GLU A 8 9.92 7.74 21.84
CA GLU A 8 8.66 7.04 21.99
C GLU A 8 8.00 6.76 20.63
N VAL A 9 7.87 7.79 19.79
CA VAL A 9 7.31 7.65 18.45
C VAL A 9 8.17 6.72 17.58
N ALA A 10 9.49 6.89 17.57
CA ALA A 10 10.37 6.08 16.75
C ALA A 10 10.38 4.60 17.17
N THR A 11 10.27 4.29 18.47
CA THR A 11 10.24 2.89 18.96
C THR A 11 8.89 2.21 18.77
N PHE A 12 7.81 2.96 18.60
CA PHE A 12 6.49 2.42 18.31
C PHE A 12 6.43 1.70 16.95
N TYR A 13 7.10 2.24 15.94
CA TYR A 13 7.03 1.71 14.58
C TYR A 13 8.08 0.61 14.34
N ALA A 14 7.61 -0.58 13.97
CA ALA A 14 8.45 -1.76 13.74
C ALA A 14 9.48 -1.61 12.59
N HIS A 15 9.31 -0.60 11.74
CA HIS A 15 10.22 -0.33 10.61
C HIS A 15 11.40 0.58 10.97
N PHE A 16 11.37 1.25 12.11
CA PHE A 16 12.48 2.10 12.55
C PHE A 16 13.48 1.33 13.41
N ASN A 17 14.75 1.57 13.15
CA ASN A 17 15.84 1.13 14.02
C ASN A 17 16.52 2.35 14.65
N ILE A 18 16.62 2.36 15.97
CA ILE A 18 17.32 3.42 16.70
C ILE A 18 18.77 2.99 16.87
N VAL A 19 19.68 3.78 16.33
CA VAL A 19 21.13 3.60 16.50
C VAL A 19 21.69 4.77 17.30
N LYS A 20 22.58 4.51 18.23
CA LYS A 20 23.19 5.56 19.09
C LYS A 20 24.24 6.37 18.34
N ASP A 21 24.98 5.73 17.45
CA ASP A 21 25.99 6.36 16.57
C ASP A 21 25.79 5.84 15.14
N SER A 22 25.99 6.70 14.15
CA SER A 22 25.96 6.31 12.75
C SER A 22 27.02 5.26 12.38
N LYS A 23 28.10 5.16 13.16
CA LYS A 23 29.12 4.11 13.05
C LYS A 23 28.62 2.73 13.47
N ASP A 24 27.61 2.68 14.32
CA ASP A 24 26.98 1.44 14.79
C ASP A 24 25.91 0.94 13.82
N TYR A 25 25.63 1.72 12.77
CA TYR A 25 24.67 1.32 11.74
C TYR A 25 25.28 0.24 10.86
N ASN A 26 24.83 -1.00 11.08
CA ASN A 26 25.11 -2.12 10.20
C ASN A 26 23.83 -2.50 9.47
N PRO A 27 23.68 -2.22 8.16
CA PRO A 27 22.50 -2.60 7.41
C PRO A 27 22.37 -4.12 7.37
N VAL A 28 21.37 -4.64 8.06
CA VAL A 28 21.03 -6.05 8.06
C VAL A 28 19.73 -6.27 7.31
N ASN A 29 19.59 -7.41 6.65
CA ASN A 29 18.31 -7.80 6.10
C ASN A 29 17.39 -8.24 7.23
N VAL A 30 16.23 -7.61 7.31
CA VAL A 30 15.25 -7.91 8.36
C VAL A 30 14.25 -8.92 7.83
N VAL A 31 14.10 -10.00 8.57
CA VAL A 31 13.05 -11.00 8.36
C VAL A 31 11.94 -10.73 9.37
N ARG A 32 10.78 -10.31 8.90
CA ARG A 32 9.61 -10.01 9.74
C ARG A 32 8.60 -11.13 9.65
N VAL A 33 8.27 -11.74 10.77
CA VAL A 33 7.22 -12.75 10.87
C VAL A 33 5.95 -12.07 11.35
N CYS A 34 4.88 -12.14 10.57
CA CYS A 34 3.60 -11.56 10.96
C CYS A 34 3.04 -12.28 12.18
N GLU A 35 2.79 -11.54 13.28
CA GLU A 35 2.20 -12.07 14.52
C GLU A 35 0.75 -11.62 14.73
N SER A 36 0.08 -11.16 13.67
CA SER A 36 -1.32 -10.80 13.73
C SER A 36 -2.21 -12.05 13.80
N LEU A 37 -3.42 -11.87 14.30
CA LEU A 37 -4.38 -12.92 14.65
C LEU A 37 -4.47 -14.07 13.62
N THR A 38 -4.65 -13.74 12.33
CA THR A 38 -4.76 -14.77 11.29
C THR A 38 -3.48 -15.60 11.18
N CYS A 39 -2.31 -14.95 11.14
CA CYS A 39 -1.03 -15.65 11.05
C CYS A 39 -0.76 -16.49 12.32
N GLU A 40 -1.16 -16.00 13.49
CA GLU A 40 -1.06 -16.73 14.75
C GLU A 40 -1.87 -18.01 14.72
N LEU A 41 -3.11 -17.96 14.25
CA LEU A 41 -3.97 -19.15 14.06
C LEU A 41 -3.35 -20.18 13.11
N PHE A 42 -2.49 -19.75 12.18
CA PHE A 42 -1.76 -20.61 11.25
C PHE A 42 -0.32 -20.92 11.72
N GLY A 43 0.00 -20.72 12.98
CA GLY A 43 1.24 -21.17 13.63
C GLY A 43 2.42 -20.21 13.49
N ALA A 44 2.19 -18.91 13.26
CA ALA A 44 3.26 -17.91 13.12
C ALA A 44 4.17 -17.83 14.34
N HIS A 45 3.65 -18.02 15.56
CA HIS A 45 4.47 -18.01 16.78
C HIS A 45 5.56 -19.10 16.77
N LYS A 46 5.19 -20.33 16.43
CA LYS A 46 6.16 -21.42 16.29
C LYS A 46 7.14 -21.14 15.14
N LEU A 47 6.63 -20.66 14.02
CA LEU A 47 7.44 -20.31 12.86
C LEU A 47 8.49 -19.24 13.22
N LEU A 48 8.11 -18.19 13.99
CA LEU A 48 9.03 -17.17 14.48
C LEU A 48 10.17 -17.78 15.29
N GLN A 49 9.86 -18.69 16.23
CA GLN A 49 10.86 -19.38 17.04
C GLN A 49 11.83 -20.20 16.18
N ASP A 50 11.33 -20.87 15.16
CA ASP A 50 12.15 -21.67 14.26
C ASP A 50 13.03 -20.79 13.36
N ILE A 51 12.47 -19.71 12.79
CA ILE A 51 13.21 -18.78 11.93
C ILE A 51 14.27 -18.00 12.71
N LYS A 52 14.07 -17.73 13.99
CA LYS A 52 15.09 -17.08 14.84
C LYS A 52 16.43 -17.82 14.83
N LYS A 53 16.44 -19.11 14.57
CA LYS A 53 17.67 -19.90 14.41
C LYS A 53 18.51 -19.50 13.19
N LEU A 54 17.94 -18.73 12.24
CA LEU A 54 18.62 -18.19 11.06
C LEU A 54 19.30 -16.83 11.30
N GLU A 55 19.12 -16.25 12.50
CA GLU A 55 19.76 -14.97 12.82
C GLU A 55 21.28 -15.06 12.76
N ASN A 56 21.88 -14.03 12.19
CA ASN A 56 23.32 -13.88 12.11
C ASN A 56 23.68 -12.40 11.91
N LYS A 57 24.96 -12.07 11.71
CA LYS A 57 25.42 -10.68 11.53
C LYS A 57 24.77 -9.94 10.35
N ASN A 58 24.17 -10.64 9.37
CA ASN A 58 23.56 -10.06 8.18
C ASN A 58 22.03 -10.20 8.16
N ILE A 59 21.47 -11.00 9.07
CA ILE A 59 20.03 -11.33 9.12
C ILE A 59 19.52 -11.09 10.54
N LYS A 60 18.52 -10.24 10.68
CA LYS A 60 17.79 -10.01 11.93
C LYS A 60 16.35 -10.53 11.78
N VAL A 61 15.88 -11.31 12.76
CA VAL A 61 14.51 -11.84 12.77
C VAL A 61 13.69 -11.15 13.85
N VAL A 62 12.57 -10.55 13.43
CA VAL A 62 11.69 -9.81 14.34
C VAL A 62 10.23 -10.17 14.10
N PRO A 63 9.37 -10.05 15.11
CA PRO A 63 7.94 -10.03 14.89
C PRO A 63 7.55 -8.79 14.10
N GLY A 64 6.40 -8.84 13.42
CA GLY A 64 5.87 -7.71 12.67
C GLY A 64 4.35 -7.63 12.73
N PRO A 65 3.78 -6.44 12.50
CA PRO A 65 2.33 -6.25 12.46
C PRO A 65 1.71 -6.98 11.26
N CYS A 66 0.37 -6.87 11.13
CA CYS A 66 -0.33 -7.41 9.99
C CYS A 66 0.20 -6.79 8.68
N MET A 67 0.58 -7.63 7.75
CA MET A 67 1.15 -7.27 6.46
C MET A 67 0.11 -7.28 5.32
N GLY A 68 -1.19 -7.36 5.66
CA GLY A 68 -2.28 -7.39 4.69
C GLY A 68 -2.27 -8.61 3.76
N ARG A 69 -1.73 -9.74 4.21
CA ARG A 69 -1.64 -11.00 3.44
C ARG A 69 -2.34 -12.16 4.16
N CYS A 70 -3.44 -11.85 4.83
CA CYS A 70 -4.18 -12.82 5.64
C CYS A 70 -4.77 -13.98 4.82
N ASN A 71 -5.02 -13.78 3.53
CA ASN A 71 -5.48 -14.81 2.59
C ASN A 71 -4.43 -15.91 2.31
N VAL A 72 -3.18 -15.66 2.66
CA VAL A 72 -2.03 -16.57 2.41
C VAL A 72 -1.17 -16.75 3.67
N ALA A 73 -1.84 -16.74 4.83
CA ALA A 73 -1.21 -16.92 6.14
C ALA A 73 -0.61 -18.35 6.30
N PRO A 74 0.44 -18.52 7.13
CA PRO A 74 1.22 -17.47 7.77
C PRO A 74 2.16 -16.80 6.75
N THR A 75 2.48 -15.52 6.98
CA THR A 75 3.31 -14.72 6.07
C THR A 75 4.57 -14.23 6.76
N VAL A 76 5.68 -14.28 6.03
CA VAL A 76 6.97 -13.74 6.44
C VAL A 76 7.48 -12.79 5.37
N CYS A 77 7.98 -11.63 5.77
CA CYS A 77 8.64 -10.69 4.88
C CYS A 77 10.17 -10.82 5.05
N VAL A 78 10.87 -11.16 3.99
CA VAL A 78 12.34 -11.27 3.94
C VAL A 78 12.87 -10.08 3.17
N GLY A 79 13.40 -9.08 3.87
CA GLY A 79 13.68 -7.78 3.26
C GLY A 79 12.38 -7.08 2.85
N LYS A 80 12.10 -7.04 1.56
CA LYS A 80 10.83 -6.56 0.95
C LYS A 80 10.09 -7.65 0.18
N ASN A 81 10.58 -8.88 0.20
CA ASN A 81 9.96 -10.01 -0.47
C ASN A 81 9.08 -10.81 0.50
N TYR A 82 7.86 -11.12 0.08
CA TYR A 82 6.92 -11.90 0.88
C TYR A 82 7.01 -13.38 0.57
N VAL A 83 7.06 -14.17 1.64
CA VAL A 83 6.93 -15.62 1.62
C VAL A 83 5.54 -15.97 2.12
N ASP A 84 4.67 -16.35 1.21
CA ASP A 84 3.28 -16.71 1.48
C ASP A 84 3.17 -18.19 1.86
N VAL A 85 2.18 -18.51 2.72
CA VAL A 85 2.05 -19.85 3.31
C VAL A 85 3.43 -20.31 3.79
N ALA A 86 4.03 -19.45 4.62
CA ALA A 86 5.44 -19.53 4.99
C ALA A 86 5.70 -20.75 5.88
N ASN A 87 6.84 -21.38 5.65
CA ASN A 87 7.44 -22.35 6.52
C ASN A 87 8.96 -22.12 6.59
N PHE A 88 9.64 -22.83 7.47
CA PHE A 88 11.07 -22.68 7.69
C PHE A 88 11.89 -22.83 6.39
N ASP A 89 11.61 -23.84 5.59
CA ASP A 89 12.38 -24.15 4.38
C ASP A 89 12.22 -23.09 3.29
N LYS A 90 10.99 -22.60 3.08
CA LYS A 90 10.72 -21.50 2.14
C LYS A 90 11.45 -20.24 2.54
N VAL A 91 11.39 -19.86 3.83
CA VAL A 91 12.06 -18.65 4.32
C VAL A 91 13.56 -18.79 4.23
N LYS A 92 14.11 -19.95 4.64
CA LYS A 92 15.53 -20.25 4.52
C LYS A 92 16.00 -20.16 3.08
N LYS A 93 15.26 -20.77 2.14
CA LYS A 93 15.56 -20.70 0.70
C LYS A 93 15.60 -19.25 0.21
N THR A 94 14.60 -18.44 0.56
CA THR A 94 14.55 -17.02 0.16
C THR A 94 15.76 -16.22 0.67
N ILE A 95 16.22 -16.52 1.90
CA ILE A 95 17.43 -15.91 2.48
C ILE A 95 18.69 -16.37 1.75
N ASP A 96 18.84 -17.67 1.51
CA ASP A 96 20.02 -18.25 0.87
C ASP A 96 20.18 -17.77 -0.57
N GLU A 97 19.07 -17.60 -1.29
CA GLU A 97 19.01 -17.03 -2.65
C GLU A 97 19.18 -15.51 -2.68
N LYS A 98 19.24 -14.84 -1.51
CA LYS A 98 19.29 -13.37 -1.37
C LYS A 98 18.15 -12.66 -2.12
N ASN A 99 16.98 -13.26 -2.17
CA ASN A 99 15.82 -12.72 -2.84
C ASN A 99 15.05 -11.77 -1.89
N PHE A 100 15.55 -10.54 -1.76
CA PHE A 100 15.06 -9.54 -0.79
C PHE A 100 14.15 -8.49 -1.41
N ASP A 101 14.08 -8.40 -2.75
CA ASP A 101 13.25 -7.44 -3.46
C ASP A 101 11.80 -7.94 -3.58
N PRO A 102 10.81 -7.04 -3.65
CA PRO A 102 9.42 -7.44 -3.76
C PRO A 102 9.16 -8.21 -5.06
N PHE A 103 8.48 -9.33 -4.95
CA PHE A 103 7.94 -10.02 -6.12
C PHE A 103 6.84 -9.16 -6.76
N ILE A 104 6.93 -8.94 -8.07
CA ILE A 104 5.94 -8.20 -8.84
C ILE A 104 5.08 -9.20 -9.62
N PRO A 105 3.79 -9.37 -9.29
CA PRO A 105 2.90 -10.24 -10.03
C PRO A 105 2.56 -9.64 -11.39
N ASP A 106 1.95 -10.45 -12.26
CA ASP A 106 1.35 -9.95 -13.50
C ASP A 106 0.19 -8.99 -13.15
N TYR A 107 0.18 -7.82 -13.81
CA TYR A 107 -0.84 -6.80 -13.60
C TYR A 107 -1.19 -6.10 -14.92
N ILE A 108 -2.32 -5.38 -14.93
CA ILE A 108 -2.74 -4.57 -16.07
C ILE A 108 -1.89 -3.29 -16.11
N ASN A 109 -0.85 -3.28 -16.97
CA ASN A 109 0.01 -2.11 -17.16
C ASN A 109 -0.68 -1.02 -18.00
N VAL A 110 -0.05 0.18 -18.09
CA VAL A 110 -0.62 1.34 -18.80
C VAL A 110 -1.01 1.05 -20.25
N SER A 111 -0.20 0.28 -20.97
CA SER A 111 -0.47 -0.04 -22.38
C SER A 111 -1.70 -0.92 -22.53
N SER A 112 -1.82 -1.96 -21.71
CA SER A 112 -2.98 -2.84 -21.69
C SER A 112 -4.24 -2.12 -21.22
N TYR A 113 -4.12 -1.25 -20.23
CA TYR A 113 -5.24 -0.46 -19.71
C TYR A 113 -5.79 0.50 -20.78
N LYS A 114 -4.91 1.26 -21.44
CA LYS A 114 -5.30 2.17 -22.55
C LYS A 114 -5.91 1.42 -23.73
N LYS A 115 -5.36 0.26 -24.12
CA LYS A 115 -5.91 -0.57 -25.20
C LYS A 115 -7.36 -0.98 -24.96
N ASN A 116 -7.76 -1.10 -23.68
CA ASN A 116 -9.12 -1.46 -23.27
C ASN A 116 -10.00 -0.25 -22.93
N GLY A 117 -9.67 0.94 -23.42
CA GLY A 117 -10.45 2.17 -23.23
C GLY A 117 -10.14 2.91 -21.92
N GLY A 118 -9.11 2.51 -21.19
CA GLY A 118 -8.68 3.19 -19.98
C GLY A 118 -8.22 4.62 -20.25
N TYR A 119 -8.47 5.51 -19.28
CA TYR A 119 -8.24 6.96 -19.30
C TYR A 119 -9.12 7.77 -20.24
N GLU A 120 -9.94 7.15 -21.12
CA GLU A 120 -10.84 7.91 -21.99
C GLU A 120 -11.83 8.79 -21.22
N ILE A 121 -12.34 8.31 -20.10
CA ILE A 121 -13.27 9.08 -19.24
C ILE A 121 -12.54 10.24 -18.59
N ALA A 122 -11.35 9.99 -18.02
CA ALA A 122 -10.53 11.03 -17.42
C ALA A 122 -10.19 12.13 -18.44
N ASP A 123 -9.83 11.78 -19.69
CA ASP A 123 -9.54 12.73 -20.75
C ASP A 123 -10.77 13.51 -21.18
N LYS A 124 -11.95 12.89 -21.30
CA LYS A 124 -13.22 13.56 -21.62
C LYS A 124 -13.59 14.59 -20.54
N ILE A 125 -13.34 14.26 -19.26
CA ILE A 125 -13.57 15.18 -18.13
C ILE A 125 -12.56 16.33 -18.16
N LYS A 126 -11.27 16.01 -18.33
CA LYS A 126 -10.19 17.01 -18.42
C LYS A 126 -10.44 18.04 -19.52
N ASN A 127 -10.91 17.57 -20.67
CA ASN A 127 -11.17 18.40 -21.86
C ASN A 127 -12.58 19.04 -21.86
N GLY A 128 -13.37 18.86 -20.80
CA GLY A 128 -14.69 19.46 -20.65
C GLY A 128 -15.80 18.84 -21.52
N VAL A 129 -15.54 17.70 -22.17
CA VAL A 129 -16.55 16.94 -22.94
C VAL A 129 -17.59 16.35 -21.98
N ILE A 130 -17.15 15.86 -20.81
CA ILE A 130 -18.02 15.47 -19.72
C ILE A 130 -17.97 16.58 -18.66
N SER A 131 -19.10 17.20 -18.41
CA SER A 131 -19.23 18.30 -17.45
C SER A 131 -19.16 17.81 -16.00
N LYS A 132 -18.79 18.69 -15.08
CA LYS A 132 -18.81 18.39 -13.63
C LYS A 132 -20.19 17.93 -13.15
N LYS A 133 -21.26 18.50 -13.72
CA LYS A 133 -22.63 18.09 -13.39
C LYS A 133 -22.87 16.62 -13.77
N GLN A 134 -22.50 16.21 -14.97
CA GLN A 134 -22.65 14.81 -15.42
C GLN A 134 -21.85 13.84 -14.52
N VAL A 135 -20.62 14.21 -14.13
CA VAL A 135 -19.84 13.40 -13.18
C VAL A 135 -20.56 13.28 -11.85
N LEU A 136 -21.09 14.38 -11.32
CA LEU A 136 -21.80 14.39 -10.04
C LEU A 136 -23.08 13.56 -10.10
N ASP A 137 -23.88 13.72 -11.16
CA ASP A 137 -25.10 12.96 -11.39
C ASP A 137 -24.80 11.45 -11.42
N SER A 138 -23.78 11.04 -12.21
CA SER A 138 -23.34 9.64 -12.27
C SER A 138 -22.88 9.09 -10.91
N LEU A 139 -22.14 9.87 -10.12
CA LEU A 139 -21.69 9.46 -8.79
C LEU A 139 -22.87 9.30 -7.83
N ASN A 140 -23.87 10.19 -7.90
CA ASN A 140 -25.05 10.12 -7.04
C ASN A 140 -25.95 8.93 -7.44
N GLU A 141 -26.19 8.73 -8.74
CA GLU A 141 -26.96 7.60 -9.27
C GLU A 141 -26.31 6.26 -8.95
N SER A 142 -24.98 6.16 -9.01
CA SER A 142 -24.24 4.94 -8.67
C SER A 142 -24.35 4.55 -7.18
N GLY A 143 -24.71 5.50 -6.32
CA GLY A 143 -24.73 5.29 -4.86
C GLY A 143 -23.35 5.03 -4.26
N LEU A 144 -22.24 5.35 -4.96
CA LEU A 144 -20.88 5.12 -4.50
C LEU A 144 -20.60 5.84 -3.18
N LYS A 145 -20.08 5.07 -2.22
CA LYS A 145 -19.75 5.55 -0.87
C LYS A 145 -18.30 5.20 -0.51
N GLY A 146 -17.75 5.97 0.42
CA GLY A 146 -16.46 5.65 1.02
C GLY A 146 -16.45 4.27 1.68
N LYS A 147 -15.35 3.54 1.54
CA LYS A 147 -15.16 2.18 2.09
C LYS A 147 -14.29 2.14 3.35
N GLY A 148 -13.95 3.31 3.92
CA GLY A 148 -13.18 3.41 5.16
C GLY A 148 -14.02 3.46 6.44
N GLY A 149 -15.22 2.89 6.44
CA GLY A 149 -16.10 2.74 7.61
C GLY A 149 -17.30 3.69 7.63
N ALA A 150 -17.10 5.00 7.48
CA ALA A 150 -18.19 5.99 7.60
C ALA A 150 -19.24 5.95 6.47
N GLY A 151 -18.92 5.35 5.33
CA GLY A 151 -19.86 5.20 4.22
C GLY A 151 -20.39 6.52 3.64
N PHE A 152 -19.59 7.59 3.70
CA PHE A 152 -20.03 8.89 3.22
C PHE A 152 -20.20 8.90 1.68
N PRO A 153 -21.31 9.45 1.13
CA PRO A 153 -21.56 9.49 -0.31
C PRO A 153 -20.46 10.25 -1.06
N THR A 154 -19.84 9.60 -2.05
CA THR A 154 -18.68 10.15 -2.78
C THR A 154 -19.05 11.42 -3.54
N GLY A 155 -20.17 11.43 -4.26
CA GLY A 155 -20.63 12.60 -5.00
C GLY A 155 -20.83 13.82 -4.11
N LYS A 156 -21.49 13.63 -2.96
CA LYS A 156 -21.69 14.71 -1.98
C LYS A 156 -20.37 15.25 -1.41
N LYS A 157 -19.41 14.36 -1.14
CA LYS A 157 -18.07 14.76 -0.67
C LYS A 157 -17.36 15.63 -1.71
N TRP A 158 -17.37 15.21 -2.96
CA TRP A 158 -16.69 15.94 -4.03
C TRP A 158 -17.37 17.28 -4.31
N GLU A 159 -18.71 17.33 -4.28
CA GLU A 159 -19.47 18.58 -4.41
C GLU A 159 -19.10 19.58 -3.32
N ILE A 160 -19.13 19.18 -2.04
CA ILE A 160 -18.74 20.01 -0.92
C ILE A 160 -17.32 20.58 -1.12
N VAL A 161 -16.34 19.71 -1.42
CA VAL A 161 -14.94 20.12 -1.60
C VAL A 161 -14.80 21.05 -2.81
N SER A 162 -15.52 20.79 -3.90
CA SER A 162 -15.43 21.64 -5.11
C SER A 162 -15.87 23.07 -4.88
N ASN A 163 -16.78 23.30 -3.93
CA ASN A 163 -17.33 24.59 -3.59
C ASN A 163 -16.44 25.44 -2.64
N TYR A 164 -15.42 24.84 -2.02
CA TYR A 164 -14.46 25.61 -1.24
C TYR A 164 -13.55 26.47 -2.12
N ASN A 165 -13.28 27.68 -1.66
CA ASN A 165 -12.31 28.58 -2.29
C ASN A 165 -10.87 28.19 -1.90
N GLY A 166 -9.91 28.47 -2.80
CA GLY A 166 -8.49 28.26 -2.56
C GLY A 166 -7.93 26.96 -3.13
N LYS A 167 -6.71 26.64 -2.73
CA LYS A 167 -5.97 25.47 -3.22
C LYS A 167 -6.57 24.18 -2.70
N LYS A 168 -6.77 23.21 -3.59
CA LYS A 168 -7.32 21.90 -3.26
C LYS A 168 -6.31 20.81 -3.55
N TYR A 169 -6.38 19.75 -2.78
CA TYR A 169 -5.51 18.59 -2.89
C TYR A 169 -6.35 17.32 -2.77
N VAL A 170 -5.93 16.27 -3.43
CA VAL A 170 -6.47 14.92 -3.22
C VAL A 170 -5.46 14.16 -2.37
N ALA A 171 -5.90 13.63 -1.25
CA ALA A 171 -5.13 12.69 -0.45
C ALA A 171 -5.82 11.33 -0.50
N VAL A 172 -5.20 10.37 -1.16
CA VAL A 172 -5.69 8.99 -1.21
C VAL A 172 -5.05 8.21 -0.08
N ASN A 173 -5.87 7.70 0.81
CA ASN A 173 -5.41 6.87 1.91
C ASN A 173 -5.44 5.40 1.47
N GLY A 174 -4.26 4.83 1.20
CA GLY A 174 -4.05 3.42 0.92
C GLY A 174 -3.46 2.66 2.12
N ASP A 175 -3.61 3.20 3.35
CA ASP A 175 -3.25 2.50 4.57
C ASP A 175 -4.35 1.51 4.98
N GLU A 176 -4.16 0.25 4.64
CA GLU A 176 -5.07 -0.85 4.94
C GLU A 176 -4.48 -1.66 6.10
N GLY A 177 -4.58 -1.10 7.33
CA GLY A 177 -3.90 -1.60 8.52
C GLY A 177 -4.65 -2.67 9.31
N GLU A 178 -5.98 -2.80 9.15
CA GLU A 178 -6.77 -3.73 9.96
C GLU A 178 -6.47 -5.19 9.59
N PRO A 179 -6.21 -6.04 10.61
CA PRO A 179 -6.03 -7.48 10.39
C PRO A 179 -7.25 -8.10 9.67
N GLY A 180 -6.96 -8.92 8.65
CA GLY A 180 -8.00 -9.55 7.83
C GLY A 180 -8.42 -8.72 6.61
N THR A 181 -7.93 -7.49 6.44
CA THR A 181 -8.18 -6.67 5.25
C THR A 181 -7.02 -6.72 4.27
N PHE A 182 -7.31 -6.90 2.99
CA PHE A 182 -6.34 -6.94 1.89
C PHE A 182 -6.99 -6.59 0.53
N LYS A 183 -8.14 -5.92 0.55
CA LYS A 183 -8.87 -5.53 -0.66
C LYS A 183 -8.10 -4.51 -1.49
N ASP A 184 -7.53 -3.49 -0.83
CA ASP A 184 -6.82 -2.41 -1.52
C ASP A 184 -5.53 -2.94 -2.14
N ARG A 185 -4.78 -3.76 -1.40
CA ARG A 185 -3.60 -4.47 -1.95
C ARG A 185 -3.97 -5.28 -3.19
N SER A 186 -5.01 -6.09 -3.12
CA SER A 186 -5.42 -6.98 -4.21
C SER A 186 -5.76 -6.20 -5.49
N TYR A 187 -6.50 -5.09 -5.36
CA TYR A 187 -6.82 -4.24 -6.51
C TYR A 187 -5.59 -3.53 -7.06
N LEU A 188 -4.74 -2.98 -6.20
CA LEU A 188 -3.55 -2.23 -6.61
C LEU A 188 -2.46 -3.11 -7.23
N GLU A 189 -2.38 -4.38 -6.80
CA GLU A 189 -1.48 -5.36 -7.41
C GLU A 189 -2.00 -5.88 -8.75
N SER A 190 -3.30 -5.82 -9.05
CA SER A 190 -3.88 -6.38 -10.28
C SER A 190 -4.24 -5.32 -11.34
N ASP A 191 -4.86 -4.21 -10.94
CA ASP A 191 -5.35 -3.15 -11.83
C ASP A 191 -5.04 -1.75 -11.26
N PRO A 192 -3.76 -1.35 -11.18
CA PRO A 192 -3.36 -0.07 -10.60
C PRO A 192 -3.90 1.13 -11.39
N HIS A 193 -4.13 0.98 -12.69
CA HIS A 193 -4.56 2.08 -13.54
C HIS A 193 -6.02 2.47 -13.33
N ARG A 194 -6.90 1.55 -12.95
CA ARG A 194 -8.26 1.86 -12.54
C ARG A 194 -8.28 2.79 -11.32
N PHE A 195 -7.39 2.53 -10.37
CA PHE A 195 -7.20 3.39 -9.21
C PHE A 195 -6.61 4.75 -9.62
N LEU A 196 -5.56 4.78 -10.43
CA LEU A 196 -4.92 6.03 -10.89
C LEU A 196 -5.90 6.89 -11.71
N GLU A 197 -6.68 6.29 -12.60
CA GLU A 197 -7.72 7.01 -13.36
C GLU A 197 -8.78 7.61 -12.42
N GLY A 198 -9.24 6.86 -11.42
CA GLY A 198 -10.17 7.37 -10.42
C GLY A 198 -9.61 8.56 -9.64
N ALA A 199 -8.32 8.52 -9.28
CA ALA A 199 -7.63 9.63 -8.61
C ALA A 199 -7.51 10.86 -9.52
N LEU A 200 -7.26 10.69 -10.82
CA LEU A 200 -7.25 11.77 -11.82
C LEU A 200 -8.64 12.39 -12.00
N ILE A 201 -9.68 11.57 -12.12
CA ILE A 201 -11.08 12.04 -12.23
C ILE A 201 -11.44 12.88 -11.01
N ALA A 202 -11.11 12.41 -9.79
CA ALA A 202 -11.32 13.17 -8.55
C ALA A 202 -10.60 14.51 -8.60
N SER A 203 -9.33 14.49 -9.02
CA SER A 203 -8.48 15.68 -9.15
C SER A 203 -9.06 16.71 -10.12
N TYR A 204 -9.48 16.30 -11.31
CA TYR A 204 -10.09 17.19 -12.31
C TYR A 204 -11.43 17.74 -11.82
N PHE A 205 -12.26 16.92 -11.18
CA PHE A 205 -13.56 17.36 -10.66
C PHE A 205 -13.43 18.49 -9.63
N ILE A 206 -12.55 18.35 -8.62
CA ILE A 206 -12.38 19.36 -7.58
C ILE A 206 -11.39 20.47 -7.99
N ASN A 207 -10.74 20.36 -9.15
CA ASN A 207 -9.65 21.23 -9.60
C ASN A 207 -8.48 21.21 -8.60
N ALA A 208 -8.00 20.04 -8.26
CA ALA A 208 -6.89 19.86 -7.34
C ALA A 208 -5.55 20.24 -7.98
N GLN A 209 -4.66 20.81 -7.19
CA GLN A 209 -3.30 21.15 -7.62
C GLN A 209 -2.38 19.94 -7.59
N LYS A 210 -2.64 18.98 -6.69
CA LYS A 210 -1.80 17.80 -6.51
C LYS A 210 -2.59 16.65 -5.90
N VAL A 211 -2.19 15.44 -6.27
CA VAL A 211 -2.66 14.19 -5.68
C VAL A 211 -1.53 13.60 -4.86
N TYR A 212 -1.81 13.24 -3.61
CA TYR A 212 -0.92 12.50 -2.73
C TYR A 212 -1.50 11.10 -2.54
N ILE A 213 -0.70 10.09 -2.75
CA ILE A 213 -1.06 8.69 -2.49
C ILE A 213 -0.26 8.24 -1.28
N TYR A 214 -0.94 8.06 -0.15
CA TYR A 214 -0.34 7.50 1.06
C TYR A 214 -0.48 5.98 1.03
N MET A 215 0.64 5.29 1.17
CA MET A 215 0.71 3.84 1.13
C MET A 215 1.55 3.35 2.32
N ARG A 216 1.08 2.28 2.97
CA ARG A 216 1.84 1.66 4.06
C ARG A 216 3.10 0.95 3.53
N ASP A 217 4.18 0.98 4.32
CA ASP A 217 5.47 0.36 3.93
C ASP A 217 5.38 -1.17 3.79
N GLU A 218 4.38 -1.79 4.42
CA GLU A 218 4.10 -3.22 4.29
C GLU A 218 3.54 -3.62 2.91
N TYR A 219 3.37 -2.66 1.99
CA TYR A 219 2.95 -2.93 0.60
C TYR A 219 4.05 -2.58 -0.42
N PRO A 220 5.28 -3.14 -0.28
CA PRO A 220 6.41 -2.78 -1.16
C PRO A 220 6.14 -3.10 -2.63
N THR A 221 5.40 -4.19 -2.93
CA THR A 221 4.97 -4.55 -4.29
C THR A 221 4.08 -3.46 -4.89
N VAL A 222 3.06 -3.02 -4.15
CA VAL A 222 2.13 -1.95 -4.60
C VAL A 222 2.89 -0.64 -4.82
N ILE A 223 3.75 -0.26 -3.86
CA ILE A 223 4.58 0.95 -3.99
C ILE A 223 5.42 0.90 -5.27
N LYS A 224 6.08 -0.24 -5.52
CA LYS A 224 6.91 -0.42 -6.72
C LYS A 224 6.09 -0.32 -7.99
N ILE A 225 4.94 -1.01 -8.07
CA ILE A 225 4.04 -0.96 -9.23
C ILE A 225 3.57 0.47 -9.48
N LEU A 226 3.06 1.17 -8.46
CA LEU A 226 2.55 2.53 -8.62
C LEU A 226 3.64 3.50 -9.07
N LEU A 227 4.84 3.45 -8.49
CA LEU A 227 5.95 4.30 -8.90
C LEU A 227 6.36 4.03 -10.35
N ASP A 228 6.48 2.76 -10.75
CA ASP A 228 6.86 2.40 -12.11
C ASP A 228 5.79 2.83 -13.13
N GLU A 229 4.51 2.66 -12.82
CA GLU A 229 3.43 3.03 -13.75
C GLU A 229 3.18 4.54 -13.80
N ILE A 230 3.32 5.28 -12.69
CA ILE A 230 3.25 6.75 -12.70
C ILE A 230 4.37 7.33 -13.57
N ASN A 231 5.61 6.85 -13.40
CA ASN A 231 6.74 7.32 -14.23
C ASN A 231 6.57 7.05 -15.73
N LYS A 232 5.82 5.99 -16.10
CA LYS A 232 5.50 5.71 -17.52
C LYS A 232 4.40 6.60 -18.09
N MET A 233 3.68 7.32 -17.21
CA MET A 233 2.59 8.22 -17.62
C MET A 233 3.03 9.67 -17.77
N GLU A 234 4.19 10.03 -17.21
CA GLU A 234 4.83 11.35 -17.37
C GLU A 234 5.50 11.48 -18.75
#